data_ef6faf492a46ce2866a49ec5acb94b3d
#
_entry.id   ef6faf492a46ce2866a49ec5acb94b3d
#
_cell.length_a   1.000
_cell.length_b   1.000
_cell.length_c   1.000
_cell.angle_alpha   90.00
_cell.angle_beta   90.00
_cell.angle_gamma   90.00
#
_symmetry.space_group_name_H-M   'P 1'
#
loop_
_entity.id
_entity.type
_entity.pdbx_description
1 polymer ?
#
loop_
_entity_poly.entity_id
_entity_poly.type
_entity_poly.pdbx_seq_one_letter_code
_entity_poly.pdbx_strand_id
1 'polypeptide(L)'
;MSSLFSISSVAAETLSAITNNTTQRLKQIYNVNPEKLQDNVKSINRWLQGPASLQLIALPSNTQGGTDEYEVGVFFPFRSPAGRELDAQQLSITNALDNLQETRFRLMTSGLIREALWRRLFAKAEVDGLLKKQEWIASLDGVIAGLAKTGELDRIASLRWQQEKLSQQLALKKAQMALEKAQKQYKQVTGTDVLPEQVIEALAGDLENKLQTHPELRLLTLSQSQIDMNLAQSDQSLSPWVLGVIARQLRGPAGNENLLGVSINIPLPMGEGNSANNYASWKATRDELTEALAETYTRLQTQLNDALQQVNYLTEATNNLEEQVELGVEITDLYQQQGSVLPKTFWLEQLIAQQELKLTLSLNRLRRAEAISKVNQIAGVTL
;
A
#
# COMPACT_ATOMS: atom_id res chain seq x y z
N MET A 1 -44.32 -20.63 24.36
CA MET A 1 -42.92 -20.72 23.88
C MET A 1 -42.65 -19.55 22.98
N SER A 2 -42.12 -18.49 23.55
CA SER A 2 -41.79 -17.23 22.82
C SER A 2 -40.31 -17.28 22.42
N SER A 3 -40.05 -17.46 21.13
CA SER A 3 -38.71 -17.38 20.59
C SER A 3 -38.34 -15.91 20.44
N LEU A 4 -37.49 -15.44 21.34
CA LEU A 4 -36.76 -14.16 21.23
C LEU A 4 -35.81 -14.27 20.06
N PHE A 5 -36.14 -13.66 18.94
CA PHE A 5 -35.16 -13.32 17.91
C PHE A 5 -34.25 -12.20 18.46
N SER A 6 -33.09 -12.58 18.92
CA SER A 6 -32.02 -11.60 19.19
C SER A 6 -31.49 -11.07 17.83
N ILE A 7 -31.94 -9.87 17.46
CA ILE A 7 -31.35 -9.10 16.39
C ILE A 7 -29.96 -8.69 16.93
N SER A 8 -28.93 -9.43 16.52
CA SER A 8 -27.55 -8.97 16.68
C SER A 8 -27.41 -7.65 15.93
N SER A 9 -27.30 -6.55 16.64
CA SER A 9 -26.85 -5.28 16.07
C SER A 9 -25.45 -5.52 15.52
N VAL A 10 -25.34 -5.65 14.21
CA VAL A 10 -24.03 -5.63 13.54
C VAL A 10 -23.43 -4.27 13.85
N ALA A 11 -22.50 -4.23 14.81
CA ALA A 11 -21.76 -3.03 15.14
C ALA A 11 -21.12 -2.50 13.84
N ALA A 12 -21.33 -1.23 13.54
CA ALA A 12 -20.72 -0.60 12.37
C ALA A 12 -19.18 -0.72 12.48
N GLU A 13 -18.57 -1.44 11.54
CA GLU A 13 -17.12 -1.61 11.53
C GLU A 13 -16.47 -0.28 11.13
N THR A 14 -15.42 0.10 11.84
CA THR A 14 -14.61 1.27 11.45
C THR A 14 -13.77 0.93 10.21
N LEU A 15 -13.46 1.94 9.40
CA LEU A 15 -12.62 1.76 8.22
C LEU A 15 -11.25 1.15 8.56
N SER A 16 -10.69 1.51 9.71
CA SER A 16 -9.44 0.94 10.24
C SER A 16 -9.58 -0.55 10.61
N ALA A 17 -10.72 -0.97 11.18
CA ALA A 17 -10.97 -2.38 11.49
C ALA A 17 -11.06 -3.22 10.21
N ILE A 18 -11.79 -2.74 9.19
CA ILE A 18 -11.88 -3.39 7.88
C ILE A 18 -10.49 -3.51 7.25
N THR A 19 -9.67 -2.45 7.32
CA THR A 19 -8.32 -2.45 6.77
C THR A 19 -7.43 -3.47 7.47
N ASN A 20 -7.46 -3.54 8.80
CA ASN A 20 -6.67 -4.49 9.56
C ASN A 20 -7.08 -5.94 9.24
N ASN A 21 -8.38 -6.24 9.24
CA ASN A 21 -8.89 -7.57 8.91
C ASN A 21 -8.53 -7.99 7.48
N THR A 22 -8.68 -7.07 6.52
CA THR A 22 -8.32 -7.31 5.12
C THR A 22 -6.83 -7.55 4.97
N THR A 23 -6.00 -6.75 5.65
CA THR A 23 -4.54 -6.89 5.64
C THR A 23 -4.10 -8.26 6.16
N GLN A 24 -4.66 -8.70 7.28
CA GLN A 24 -4.38 -10.03 7.85
C GLN A 24 -4.79 -11.15 6.90
N ARG A 25 -5.99 -11.07 6.33
CA ARG A 25 -6.50 -12.06 5.37
C ARG A 25 -5.63 -12.15 4.12
N LEU A 26 -5.23 -11.02 3.55
CA LEU A 26 -4.36 -11.00 2.36
C LEU A 26 -2.97 -11.57 2.68
N LYS A 27 -2.40 -11.27 3.86
CA LYS A 27 -1.14 -11.88 4.31
C LYS A 27 -1.22 -13.40 4.38
N GLN A 28 -2.32 -13.94 4.86
CA GLN A 28 -2.54 -15.40 4.91
C GLN A 28 -2.62 -16.01 3.50
N ILE A 29 -3.35 -15.36 2.57
CA ILE A 29 -3.49 -15.82 1.18
C ILE A 29 -2.14 -15.83 0.46
N TYR A 30 -1.32 -14.80 0.65
CA TYR A 30 -0.02 -14.66 -0.02
C TYR A 30 1.13 -15.35 0.74
N ASN A 31 0.86 -16.08 1.82
CA ASN A 31 1.88 -16.75 2.65
C ASN A 31 3.00 -15.79 3.10
N VAL A 32 2.69 -14.54 3.35
CA VAL A 32 3.63 -13.56 3.90
C VAL A 32 3.83 -13.91 5.38
N ASN A 33 4.82 -14.76 5.66
CA ASN A 33 5.08 -15.25 7.02
C ASN A 33 6.28 -14.53 7.62
N PRO A 34 6.09 -13.57 8.54
CA PRO A 34 7.19 -12.81 9.14
C PRO A 34 8.10 -13.67 10.04
N GLU A 35 7.61 -14.82 10.53
CA GLU A 35 8.38 -15.67 11.44
C GLU A 35 9.61 -16.31 10.79
N LYS A 36 9.56 -16.65 9.49
CA LYS A 36 10.71 -17.22 8.78
C LYS A 36 11.88 -16.23 8.59
N LEU A 37 11.60 -14.93 8.58
CA LEU A 37 12.61 -13.88 8.48
C LEU A 37 13.32 -13.67 9.83
N GLN A 38 12.61 -13.76 10.96
CA GLN A 38 13.20 -13.58 12.28
C GLN A 38 14.23 -14.67 12.65
N ASP A 39 14.06 -15.91 12.20
CA ASP A 39 15.04 -16.97 12.49
C ASP A 39 16.37 -16.76 11.74
N ASN A 40 16.36 -16.22 10.56
CA ASN A 40 17.57 -15.83 9.82
C ASN A 40 18.30 -14.66 10.50
N VAL A 41 17.56 -13.72 11.09
CA VAL A 41 18.11 -12.55 11.79
C VAL A 41 18.79 -12.92 13.10
N LYS A 42 18.28 -13.91 13.85
CA LYS A 42 18.92 -14.43 15.07
C LYS A 42 20.31 -15.04 14.83
N SER A 43 20.62 -15.40 13.58
CA SER A 43 21.92 -15.95 13.22
C SER A 43 23.02 -14.88 13.06
N ILE A 44 22.65 -13.61 12.86
CA ILE A 44 23.58 -12.52 12.56
C ILE A 44 24.38 -12.06 13.79
N ASN A 45 23.84 -12.25 15.01
CA ASN A 45 24.47 -11.77 16.25
C ASN A 45 25.34 -12.85 16.93
N ARG A 46 26.10 -13.66 16.17
CA ARG A 46 27.00 -14.67 16.73
C ARG A 46 28.41 -14.11 16.92
N TRP A 47 29.00 -14.41 18.07
CA TRP A 47 30.40 -14.08 18.37
C TRP A 47 31.39 -14.76 17.42
N LEU A 48 31.02 -15.93 16.87
CA LEU A 48 31.82 -16.71 15.95
C LEU A 48 31.39 -16.42 14.50
N GLN A 49 32.37 -16.17 13.63
CA GLN A 49 32.14 -15.92 12.19
C GLN A 49 31.90 -17.22 11.42
N GLY A 50 32.28 -18.36 12.00
CA GLY A 50 32.10 -19.68 11.40
C GLY A 50 32.27 -20.80 12.44
N PRO A 51 32.20 -22.08 12.03
CA PRO A 51 32.43 -23.18 12.91
C PRO A 51 33.87 -23.22 13.43
N ALA A 52 34.06 -23.76 14.63
CA ALA A 52 35.39 -24.08 15.11
C ALA A 52 36.07 -25.08 14.16
N SER A 53 37.36 -24.93 13.95
CA SER A 53 38.16 -25.89 13.16
C SER A 53 39.13 -26.66 14.03
N LEU A 54 39.30 -27.93 13.69
CA LEU A 54 40.29 -28.82 14.30
C LEU A 54 41.46 -28.95 13.32
N GLN A 55 42.67 -28.67 13.80
CA GLN A 55 43.90 -28.84 13.04
C GLN A 55 44.72 -30.00 13.67
N LEU A 56 45.19 -30.90 12.84
CA LEU A 56 46.08 -31.99 13.23
C LEU A 56 47.35 -31.86 12.37
N ILE A 57 48.48 -31.81 13.04
CA ILE A 57 49.78 -31.77 12.36
C ILE A 57 50.63 -32.90 12.90
N ALA A 58 51.29 -33.66 12.01
CA ALA A 58 52.25 -34.69 12.35
C ALA A 58 53.45 -34.50 11.45
N LEU A 59 54.60 -34.21 12.07
CA LEU A 59 55.88 -33.98 11.40
C LEU A 59 56.92 -35.00 11.94
N PRO A 60 56.92 -36.22 11.39
CA PRO A 60 57.94 -37.23 11.79
C PRO A 60 59.30 -36.79 11.23
N SER A 61 60.35 -36.91 12.05
CA SER A 61 61.73 -36.68 11.63
C SER A 61 62.24 -37.87 10.84
N ASN A 62 62.93 -37.63 9.73
CA ASN A 62 63.58 -38.64 8.92
C ASN A 62 65.12 -38.74 9.22
N THR A 63 65.59 -37.98 10.23
CA THR A 63 67.03 -37.99 10.62
C THR A 63 67.25 -38.84 11.87
N GLN A 64 68.37 -39.59 11.89
CA GLN A 64 68.71 -40.36 13.05
C GLN A 64 69.04 -39.46 14.23
N GLY A 65 68.21 -39.51 15.28
CA GLY A 65 68.28 -38.60 16.42
C GLY A 65 67.42 -37.31 16.28
N GLY A 66 66.55 -37.25 15.29
CA GLY A 66 65.60 -36.13 15.13
C GLY A 66 64.44 -36.22 16.11
N THR A 67 63.65 -35.16 16.19
CA THR A 67 62.46 -35.04 17.06
C THR A 67 61.20 -35.09 16.21
N ASP A 68 60.29 -36.02 16.51
CA ASP A 68 58.94 -36.06 15.94
C ASP A 68 58.06 -35.03 16.63
N GLU A 69 57.24 -34.35 15.88
CA GLU A 69 56.32 -33.34 16.39
C GLU A 69 54.88 -33.73 16.03
N TYR A 70 54.00 -33.75 17.03
CA TYR A 70 52.58 -33.97 16.88
C TYR A 70 51.82 -32.80 17.51
N GLU A 71 50.92 -32.17 16.76
CA GLU A 71 50.14 -31.02 17.23
C GLU A 71 48.66 -31.24 16.98
N VAL A 72 47.84 -30.92 17.98
CA VAL A 72 46.39 -30.86 17.89
C VAL A 72 45.95 -29.46 18.31
N GLY A 73 45.25 -28.77 17.42
CA GLY A 73 44.74 -27.42 17.69
C GLY A 73 43.26 -27.31 17.44
N VAL A 74 42.57 -26.57 18.29
CA VAL A 74 41.16 -26.17 18.08
C VAL A 74 41.13 -24.65 17.92
N PHE A 75 40.58 -24.19 16.84
CA PHE A 75 40.57 -22.78 16.46
C PHE A 75 39.15 -22.23 16.34
N PHE A 76 38.91 -21.09 16.97
CA PHE A 76 37.61 -20.39 17.01
C PHE A 76 37.72 -19.07 16.26
N PRO A 77 37.02 -18.90 15.11
CA PRO A 77 37.02 -17.65 14.38
C PRO A 77 36.04 -16.66 15.02
N PHE A 78 36.56 -15.66 15.72
CA PHE A 78 35.77 -14.59 16.34
C PHE A 78 35.61 -13.44 15.36
N ARG A 79 34.43 -12.83 15.34
CA ARG A 79 34.21 -11.60 14.59
C ARG A 79 35.07 -10.47 15.14
N SER A 80 35.73 -9.73 14.24
CA SER A 80 36.45 -8.52 14.60
C SER A 80 35.50 -7.46 15.20
N PRO A 81 35.97 -6.51 16.02
CA PRO A 81 35.15 -5.42 16.56
C PRO A 81 34.41 -4.65 15.44
N ALA A 82 35.10 -4.28 14.36
CA ALA A 82 34.51 -3.62 13.20
C ALA A 82 33.45 -4.50 12.50
N GLY A 83 33.70 -5.82 12.37
CA GLY A 83 32.72 -6.75 11.83
C GLY A 83 31.42 -6.83 12.66
N ARG A 84 31.55 -6.77 14.00
CA ARG A 84 30.37 -6.75 14.90
C ARG A 84 29.56 -5.47 14.76
N GLU A 85 30.22 -4.33 14.58
CA GLU A 85 29.54 -3.06 14.35
C GLU A 85 28.76 -3.07 13.03
N LEU A 86 29.35 -3.59 11.96
CA LEU A 86 28.66 -3.75 10.68
C LEU A 86 27.50 -4.75 10.77
N ASP A 87 27.63 -5.83 11.52
CA ASP A 87 26.51 -6.75 11.76
C ASP A 87 25.35 -6.08 12.49
N ALA A 88 25.63 -5.22 13.47
CA ALA A 88 24.61 -4.48 14.17
C ALA A 88 23.89 -3.47 13.24
N GLN A 89 24.63 -2.79 12.38
CA GLN A 89 24.06 -1.91 11.37
C GLN A 89 23.24 -2.68 10.34
N GLN A 90 23.72 -3.84 9.85
CA GLN A 90 22.98 -4.73 8.96
C GLN A 90 21.66 -5.19 9.58
N LEU A 91 21.68 -5.55 10.86
CA LEU A 91 20.47 -5.92 11.60
C LEU A 91 19.47 -4.76 11.65
N SER A 92 19.95 -3.53 11.89
CA SER A 92 19.12 -2.34 11.90
C SER A 92 18.45 -2.09 10.54
N ILE A 93 19.21 -2.21 9.43
CA ILE A 93 18.68 -2.05 8.07
C ILE A 93 17.65 -3.15 7.78
N THR A 94 17.94 -4.40 8.15
CA THR A 94 17.00 -5.53 7.93
C THR A 94 15.70 -5.30 8.67
N ASN A 95 15.75 -4.91 9.95
CA ASN A 95 14.54 -4.59 10.72
C ASN A 95 13.76 -3.41 10.14
N ALA A 96 14.46 -2.40 9.62
CA ALA A 96 13.83 -1.26 8.96
C ALA A 96 13.14 -1.68 7.63
N LEU A 97 13.73 -2.59 6.87
CA LEU A 97 13.15 -3.16 5.65
C LEU A 97 11.89 -3.98 5.95
N ASP A 98 11.91 -4.81 7.00
CA ASP A 98 10.75 -5.61 7.41
C ASP A 98 9.58 -4.71 7.82
N ASN A 99 9.83 -3.68 8.64
CA ASN A 99 8.81 -2.70 9.01
C ASN A 99 8.26 -1.93 7.80
N LEU A 100 9.13 -1.62 6.85
CA LEU A 100 8.75 -0.92 5.64
C LEU A 100 7.91 -1.80 4.70
N GLN A 101 8.23 -3.09 4.57
CA GLN A 101 7.41 -4.03 3.82
C GLN A 101 6.00 -4.14 4.40
N GLU A 102 5.87 -4.15 5.73
CA GLU A 102 4.58 -4.10 6.42
C GLU A 102 3.80 -2.83 6.04
N THR A 103 4.46 -1.68 6.10
CA THR A 103 3.84 -0.38 5.75
C THR A 103 3.41 -0.34 4.28
N ARG A 104 4.25 -0.84 3.36
CA ARG A 104 3.91 -0.96 1.93
C ARG A 104 2.71 -1.88 1.70
N PHE A 105 2.68 -3.02 2.37
CA PHE A 105 1.57 -3.96 2.25
C PHE A 105 0.26 -3.34 2.75
N ARG A 106 0.30 -2.60 3.86
CA ARG A 106 -0.85 -1.84 4.37
C ARG A 106 -1.30 -0.76 3.40
N LEU A 107 -0.37 -0.01 2.80
CA LEU A 107 -0.69 1.02 1.81
C LEU A 107 -1.33 0.41 0.56
N MET A 108 -0.80 -0.70 0.05
CA MET A 108 -1.39 -1.45 -1.06
C MET A 108 -2.82 -1.92 -0.72
N THR A 109 -3.00 -2.50 0.46
CA THR A 109 -4.31 -2.96 0.94
C THR A 109 -5.29 -1.80 1.06
N SER A 110 -4.84 -0.66 1.59
CA SER A 110 -5.65 0.57 1.67
C SER A 110 -6.12 1.03 0.28
N GLY A 111 -5.25 0.98 -0.72
CA GLY A 111 -5.60 1.30 -2.11
C GLY A 111 -6.68 0.38 -2.67
N LEU A 112 -6.56 -0.93 -2.47
CA LEU A 112 -7.57 -1.91 -2.91
C LEU A 112 -8.92 -1.69 -2.23
N ILE A 113 -8.92 -1.39 -0.93
CA ILE A 113 -10.14 -1.11 -0.16
C ILE A 113 -10.78 0.19 -0.67
N ARG A 114 -10.01 1.28 -0.83
CA ARG A 114 -10.49 2.56 -1.36
C ARG A 114 -11.16 2.36 -2.71
N GLU A 115 -10.51 1.68 -3.63
CA GLU A 115 -11.06 1.43 -4.97
C GLU A 115 -12.40 0.66 -4.91
N ALA A 116 -12.45 -0.43 -4.16
CA ALA A 116 -13.67 -1.24 -4.04
C ALA A 116 -14.80 -0.49 -3.32
N LEU A 117 -14.46 0.31 -2.28
CA LEU A 117 -15.39 1.12 -1.52
C LEU A 117 -16.02 2.22 -2.38
N TRP A 118 -15.20 3.01 -3.09
CA TRP A 118 -15.69 4.09 -3.93
C TRP A 118 -16.54 3.58 -5.09
N ARG A 119 -16.16 2.48 -5.73
CA ARG A 119 -17.00 1.84 -6.75
C ARG A 119 -18.39 1.47 -6.23
N ARG A 120 -18.47 0.90 -5.01
CA ARG A 120 -19.73 0.53 -4.38
C ARG A 120 -20.56 1.76 -4.02
N LEU A 121 -19.95 2.82 -3.49
CA LEU A 121 -20.63 4.06 -3.14
C LEU A 121 -21.20 4.78 -4.35
N PHE A 122 -20.47 4.87 -5.44
CA PHE A 122 -20.94 5.42 -6.70
C PHE A 122 -22.14 4.65 -7.24
N ALA A 123 -22.00 3.33 -7.33
CA ALA A 123 -23.09 2.49 -7.83
C ALA A 123 -24.35 2.57 -6.94
N LYS A 124 -24.17 2.68 -5.61
CA LYS A 124 -25.28 2.91 -4.69
C LYS A 124 -25.93 4.27 -4.90
N ALA A 125 -25.15 5.34 -4.98
CA ALA A 125 -25.66 6.70 -5.17
C ALA A 125 -26.39 6.85 -6.52
N GLU A 126 -25.92 6.19 -7.56
CA GLU A 126 -26.60 6.16 -8.86
C GLU A 126 -27.96 5.46 -8.77
N VAL A 127 -28.03 4.29 -8.11
CA VAL A 127 -29.30 3.59 -7.88
C VAL A 127 -30.24 4.44 -7.04
N ASP A 128 -29.77 5.00 -5.91
CA ASP A 128 -30.58 5.82 -5.01
C ASP A 128 -31.14 7.07 -5.73
N GLY A 129 -30.31 7.72 -6.56
CA GLY A 129 -30.72 8.87 -7.37
C GLY A 129 -31.72 8.51 -8.45
N LEU A 130 -31.54 7.38 -9.14
CA LEU A 130 -32.48 6.90 -10.16
C LEU A 130 -33.81 6.41 -9.54
N LEU A 131 -33.80 5.84 -8.34
CA LEU A 131 -35.02 5.52 -7.60
C LEU A 131 -35.82 6.79 -7.26
N LYS A 132 -35.15 7.84 -6.75
CA LYS A 132 -35.79 9.15 -6.50
C LYS A 132 -36.38 9.76 -7.78
N LYS A 133 -35.66 9.67 -8.91
CA LYS A 133 -36.15 10.10 -10.21
C LYS A 133 -37.36 9.28 -10.65
N GLN A 134 -37.39 7.97 -10.40
CA GLN A 134 -38.53 7.11 -10.71
C GLN A 134 -39.77 7.47 -9.87
N GLU A 135 -39.61 7.71 -8.56
CA GLU A 135 -40.70 8.17 -7.67
C GLU A 135 -41.27 9.51 -8.14
N TRP A 136 -40.37 10.44 -8.51
CA TRP A 136 -40.75 11.74 -9.07
C TRP A 136 -41.53 11.58 -10.39
N ILE A 137 -41.07 10.75 -11.33
CA ILE A 137 -41.79 10.43 -12.58
C ILE A 137 -43.19 9.88 -12.27
N ALA A 138 -43.28 8.94 -11.33
CA ALA A 138 -44.59 8.36 -10.94
C ALA A 138 -45.53 9.40 -10.37
N SER A 139 -45.04 10.39 -9.61
CA SER A 139 -45.88 11.47 -9.06
C SER A 139 -46.45 12.41 -10.13
N LEU A 140 -45.76 12.58 -11.25
CA LEU A 140 -46.17 13.45 -12.35
C LEU A 140 -47.00 12.74 -13.43
N ASP A 141 -47.02 11.41 -13.48
CA ASP A 141 -47.59 10.63 -14.59
C ASP A 141 -49.12 10.94 -14.75
N GLY A 142 -49.83 11.07 -13.65
CA GLY A 142 -51.25 11.46 -13.65
C GLY A 142 -51.47 12.89 -14.17
N VAL A 143 -50.64 13.84 -13.78
CA VAL A 143 -50.70 15.22 -14.22
C VAL A 143 -50.47 15.34 -15.72
N ILE A 144 -49.38 14.70 -16.21
CA ILE A 144 -49.01 14.70 -17.64
C ILE A 144 -50.11 14.05 -18.48
N ALA A 145 -50.70 12.92 -18.02
CA ALA A 145 -51.81 12.29 -18.70
C ALA A 145 -53.07 13.19 -18.74
N GLY A 146 -53.34 13.98 -17.69
CA GLY A 146 -54.38 14.97 -17.66
C GLY A 146 -54.16 16.10 -18.70
N LEU A 147 -52.99 16.70 -18.72
CA LEU A 147 -52.63 17.76 -19.65
C LEU A 147 -52.67 17.26 -21.13
N ALA A 148 -52.30 16.05 -21.39
CA ALA A 148 -52.40 15.44 -22.71
C ALA A 148 -53.85 15.27 -23.17
N LYS A 149 -54.81 14.91 -22.26
CA LYS A 149 -56.21 14.77 -22.54
C LYS A 149 -56.91 16.09 -22.82
N THR A 150 -56.51 17.18 -22.11
CA THR A 150 -57.05 18.54 -22.33
C THR A 150 -56.46 19.25 -23.56
N GLY A 151 -55.45 18.65 -24.20
CA GLY A 151 -54.74 19.25 -25.33
C GLY A 151 -53.76 20.34 -24.93
N GLU A 152 -53.50 20.57 -23.65
CA GLU A 152 -52.52 21.52 -23.13
C GLU A 152 -51.09 21.00 -23.33
N LEU A 153 -50.90 19.71 -23.47
CA LEU A 153 -49.62 19.07 -23.81
C LEU A 153 -49.72 18.47 -25.21
N ASP A 154 -48.79 18.84 -26.08
CA ASP A 154 -48.80 18.33 -27.43
C ASP A 154 -48.39 16.83 -27.49
N ARG A 155 -48.66 16.19 -28.63
CA ARG A 155 -48.34 14.76 -28.82
C ARG A 155 -46.86 14.47 -28.74
N ILE A 156 -46.01 15.39 -29.17
CA ILE A 156 -44.55 15.24 -29.15
C ILE A 156 -44.05 15.17 -27.71
N ALA A 157 -44.52 16.09 -26.85
CA ALA A 157 -44.16 16.07 -25.43
C ALA A 157 -44.66 14.82 -24.70
N SER A 158 -45.87 14.35 -25.05
CA SER A 158 -46.40 13.07 -24.51
C SER A 158 -45.52 11.86 -24.90
N LEU A 159 -45.05 11.80 -26.12
CA LEU A 159 -44.13 10.75 -26.59
C LEU A 159 -42.75 10.86 -25.94
N ARG A 160 -42.20 12.09 -25.77
CA ARG A 160 -40.97 12.34 -25.02
C ARG A 160 -41.07 11.89 -23.57
N TRP A 161 -42.23 12.12 -22.91
CA TRP A 161 -42.43 11.63 -21.56
C TRP A 161 -42.43 10.10 -21.49
N GLN A 162 -43.06 9.41 -22.43
CA GLN A 162 -43.02 7.96 -22.50
C GLN A 162 -41.57 7.45 -22.75
N GLN A 163 -40.84 8.12 -23.63
CA GLN A 163 -39.43 7.79 -23.90
C GLN A 163 -38.58 7.97 -22.63
N GLU A 164 -38.80 9.06 -21.88
CA GLU A 164 -38.09 9.32 -20.62
C GLU A 164 -38.37 8.20 -19.58
N LYS A 165 -39.61 7.76 -19.43
CA LYS A 165 -39.97 6.65 -18.55
C LYS A 165 -39.25 5.35 -18.93
N LEU A 166 -39.20 5.00 -20.20
CA LEU A 166 -38.50 3.82 -20.68
C LEU A 166 -36.97 3.94 -20.48
N SER A 167 -36.41 5.11 -20.76
CA SER A 167 -34.99 5.40 -20.53
C SER A 167 -34.64 5.26 -19.07
N GLN A 168 -35.48 5.82 -18.17
CA GLN A 168 -35.30 5.72 -16.72
C GLN A 168 -35.34 4.27 -16.22
N GLN A 169 -36.27 3.46 -16.69
CA GLN A 169 -36.36 2.03 -16.33
C GLN A 169 -35.10 1.26 -16.76
N LEU A 170 -34.60 1.52 -17.97
CA LEU A 170 -33.37 0.90 -18.46
C LEU A 170 -32.15 1.35 -17.66
N ALA A 171 -32.02 2.66 -17.36
CA ALA A 171 -30.95 3.21 -16.56
C ALA A 171 -30.93 2.60 -15.15
N LEU A 172 -32.09 2.52 -14.49
CA LEU A 172 -32.20 1.92 -13.17
C LEU A 172 -31.77 0.44 -13.17
N LYS A 173 -32.23 -0.34 -14.16
CA LYS A 173 -31.81 -1.75 -14.27
C LYS A 173 -30.32 -1.90 -14.46
N LYS A 174 -29.70 -1.05 -15.30
CA LYS A 174 -28.26 -1.03 -15.51
C LYS A 174 -27.48 -0.64 -14.22
N ALA A 175 -27.97 0.36 -13.51
CA ALA A 175 -27.36 0.80 -12.25
C ALA A 175 -27.49 -0.29 -11.15
N GLN A 176 -28.61 -1.01 -11.06
CA GLN A 176 -28.79 -2.14 -10.14
C GLN A 176 -27.79 -3.26 -10.41
N MET A 177 -27.58 -3.62 -11.68
CA MET A 177 -26.57 -4.61 -12.06
C MET A 177 -25.14 -4.14 -11.69
N ALA A 178 -24.85 -2.85 -11.89
CA ALA A 178 -23.56 -2.26 -11.52
C ALA A 178 -23.35 -2.30 -9.99
N LEU A 179 -24.39 -2.01 -9.21
CA LEU A 179 -24.36 -2.09 -7.75
C LEU A 179 -24.09 -3.52 -7.28
N GLU A 180 -24.79 -4.50 -7.83
CA GLU A 180 -24.59 -5.92 -7.47
C GLU A 180 -23.14 -6.35 -7.75
N LYS A 181 -22.59 -5.96 -8.92
CA LYS A 181 -21.20 -6.23 -9.25
C LYS A 181 -20.22 -5.56 -8.26
N ALA A 182 -20.46 -4.30 -7.93
CA ALA A 182 -19.62 -3.54 -7.01
C ALA A 182 -19.67 -4.11 -5.57
N GLN A 183 -20.85 -4.58 -5.12
CA GLN A 183 -21.00 -5.26 -3.84
C GLN A 183 -20.21 -6.56 -3.78
N LYS A 184 -20.26 -7.38 -4.84
CA LYS A 184 -19.47 -8.62 -4.93
C LYS A 184 -17.96 -8.32 -4.90
N GLN A 185 -17.52 -7.31 -5.64
CA GLN A 185 -16.11 -6.88 -5.64
C GLN A 185 -15.66 -6.38 -4.26
N TYR A 186 -16.46 -5.55 -3.62
CA TYR A 186 -16.17 -5.07 -2.26
C TYR A 186 -16.03 -6.22 -1.27
N LYS A 187 -16.96 -7.18 -1.30
CA LYS A 187 -16.89 -8.39 -0.46
C LYS A 187 -15.67 -9.24 -0.74
N GLN A 188 -15.28 -9.39 -2.00
CA GLN A 188 -14.06 -10.12 -2.36
C GLN A 188 -12.80 -9.47 -1.78
N VAL A 189 -12.71 -8.13 -1.81
CA VAL A 189 -11.56 -7.39 -1.29
C VAL A 189 -11.57 -7.37 0.23
N THR A 190 -12.68 -6.99 0.86
CA THR A 190 -12.74 -6.75 2.31
C THR A 190 -13.10 -7.98 3.15
N GLY A 191 -13.80 -8.97 2.55
CA GLY A 191 -14.35 -10.11 3.25
C GLY A 191 -15.72 -9.84 3.92
N THR A 192 -16.22 -8.61 3.90
CA THR A 192 -17.46 -8.20 4.53
C THR A 192 -18.40 -7.48 3.56
N ASP A 193 -19.70 -7.54 3.82
CA ASP A 193 -20.71 -6.76 3.09
C ASP A 193 -21.04 -5.43 3.81
N VAL A 194 -20.50 -5.21 5.00
CA VAL A 194 -20.78 -4.03 5.81
C VAL A 194 -19.96 -2.83 5.27
N LEU A 195 -20.65 -1.69 5.10
CA LEU A 195 -19.95 -0.42 4.82
C LEU A 195 -19.51 0.22 6.13
N PRO A 196 -18.33 0.88 6.15
CA PRO A 196 -17.88 1.61 7.33
C PRO A 196 -18.79 2.82 7.59
N GLU A 197 -18.89 3.21 8.85
CA GLU A 197 -19.72 4.34 9.29
C GLU A 197 -19.20 5.67 8.74
N GLN A 198 -17.89 5.86 8.74
CA GLN A 198 -17.23 7.01 8.14
C GLN A 198 -16.43 6.58 6.90
N VAL A 199 -16.86 7.09 5.77
CA VAL A 199 -16.26 6.78 4.46
C VAL A 199 -15.42 7.93 3.94
N ILE A 200 -15.82 9.18 4.27
CA ILE A 200 -15.19 10.38 3.74
C ILE A 200 -13.92 10.67 4.55
N GLU A 201 -12.80 10.64 3.84
CA GLU A 201 -11.50 11.00 4.40
C GLU A 201 -11.30 12.51 4.34
N ALA A 202 -10.64 13.08 5.35
CA ALA A 202 -10.09 14.43 5.25
C ALA A 202 -8.81 14.42 4.42
N LEU A 203 -8.53 15.52 3.73
CA LEU A 203 -7.25 15.70 3.07
C LEU A 203 -6.13 15.68 4.10
N ALA A 204 -5.13 14.85 3.89
CA ALA A 204 -4.00 14.76 4.79
C ALA A 204 -3.20 16.07 4.80
N GLY A 205 -2.80 16.53 5.98
CA GLY A 205 -1.88 17.66 6.11
C GLY A 205 -0.45 17.29 5.74
N ASP A 206 0.38 18.29 5.46
CA ASP A 206 1.82 18.16 5.19
C ASP A 206 2.16 17.09 4.13
N LEU A 207 1.54 17.24 2.96
CA LEU A 207 1.69 16.30 1.86
C LEU A 207 3.13 16.19 1.35
N GLU A 208 3.90 17.27 1.44
CA GLU A 208 5.29 17.28 1.01
C GLU A 208 6.16 16.37 1.87
N ASN A 209 6.06 16.48 3.19
CA ASN A 209 6.77 15.60 4.13
C ASN A 209 6.32 14.14 4.01
N LYS A 210 5.00 13.91 3.80
CA LYS A 210 4.48 12.57 3.54
C LYS A 210 5.05 11.97 2.27
N LEU A 211 5.20 12.76 1.22
CA LEU A 211 5.83 12.33 -0.02
C LEU A 211 7.30 11.94 0.20
N GLN A 212 8.08 12.77 0.92
CA GLN A 212 9.48 12.48 1.23
C GLN A 212 9.63 11.19 2.07
N THR A 213 8.66 10.90 2.93
CA THR A 213 8.63 9.68 3.76
C THR A 213 7.85 8.53 3.11
N HIS A 214 7.51 8.65 1.83
CA HIS A 214 6.72 7.64 1.13
C HIS A 214 7.40 6.26 1.15
N PRO A 215 6.66 5.17 1.41
CA PRO A 215 7.24 3.83 1.55
C PRO A 215 8.05 3.35 0.35
N GLU A 216 7.71 3.74 -0.88
CA GLU A 216 8.50 3.39 -2.07
C GLU A 216 9.86 4.08 -2.09
N LEU A 217 9.92 5.37 -1.74
CA LEU A 217 11.17 6.12 -1.68
C LEU A 217 12.08 5.61 -0.56
N ARG A 218 11.50 5.35 0.61
CA ARG A 218 12.24 4.76 1.73
C ARG A 218 12.81 3.38 1.41
N LEU A 219 12.08 2.58 0.62
CA LEU A 219 12.61 1.29 0.19
C LEU A 219 13.89 1.45 -0.64
N LEU A 220 13.87 2.34 -1.62
CA LEU A 220 15.03 2.60 -2.47
C LEU A 220 16.23 3.14 -1.66
N THR A 221 15.96 4.06 -0.71
CA THR A 221 17.00 4.59 0.19
C THR A 221 17.61 3.51 1.09
N LEU A 222 16.76 2.63 1.67
CA LEU A 222 17.25 1.50 2.49
C LEU A 222 18.00 0.48 1.63
N SER A 223 17.58 0.25 0.38
CA SER A 223 18.30 -0.61 -0.56
C SER A 223 19.67 -0.04 -0.90
N GLN A 224 19.81 1.27 -1.07
CA GLN A 224 21.14 1.93 -1.21
C GLN A 224 22.01 1.68 0.03
N SER A 225 21.46 1.88 1.22
CA SER A 225 22.18 1.61 2.46
C SER A 225 22.62 0.15 2.57
N GLN A 226 21.80 -0.79 2.12
CA GLN A 226 22.12 -2.22 2.13
C GLN A 226 23.27 -2.57 1.20
N ILE A 227 23.32 -2.01 -0.03
CA ILE A 227 24.45 -2.26 -0.94
C ILE A 227 25.74 -1.57 -0.47
N ASP A 228 25.65 -0.39 0.17
CA ASP A 228 26.79 0.26 0.81
C ASP A 228 27.37 -0.64 1.93
N MET A 229 26.50 -1.26 2.74
CA MET A 229 26.90 -2.23 3.74
C MET A 229 27.55 -3.48 3.16
N ASN A 230 26.97 -4.03 2.08
CA ASN A 230 27.54 -5.21 1.41
C ASN A 230 28.96 -4.94 0.89
N LEU A 231 29.19 -3.72 0.37
CA LEU A 231 30.54 -3.30 -0.01
C LEU A 231 31.47 -3.23 1.20
N ALA A 232 31.03 -2.62 2.30
CA ALA A 232 31.81 -2.54 3.53
C ALA A 232 32.12 -3.93 4.12
N GLN A 233 31.17 -4.88 4.07
CA GLN A 233 31.37 -6.25 4.53
C GLN A 233 32.33 -7.06 3.63
N SER A 234 32.51 -6.68 2.37
CA SER A 234 33.44 -7.33 1.47
C SER A 234 34.89 -6.89 1.67
N ASP A 235 35.14 -5.97 2.59
CA ASP A 235 36.49 -5.52 2.93
C ASP A 235 37.27 -6.62 3.66
N GLN A 236 38.42 -6.96 3.17
CA GLN A 236 39.32 -7.98 3.75
C GLN A 236 39.79 -7.63 5.16
N SER A 237 39.77 -6.34 5.54
CA SER A 237 40.10 -5.90 6.90
C SER A 237 39.17 -6.45 7.98
N LEU A 238 38.02 -7.00 7.59
CA LEU A 238 37.02 -7.60 8.46
C LEU A 238 37.25 -9.10 8.72
N SER A 239 38.37 -9.65 8.27
CA SER A 239 38.72 -11.05 8.51
C SER A 239 38.63 -11.42 10.02
N PRO A 240 38.22 -12.64 10.35
CA PRO A 240 38.00 -13.03 11.74
C PRO A 240 39.31 -13.04 12.54
N TRP A 241 39.22 -12.67 13.80
CA TRP A 241 40.26 -12.97 14.77
C TRP A 241 40.16 -14.46 15.13
N VAL A 242 41.25 -15.21 15.05
CA VAL A 242 41.23 -16.65 15.35
C VAL A 242 41.94 -16.87 16.69
N LEU A 243 41.19 -17.38 17.65
CA LEU A 243 41.72 -17.89 18.92
C LEU A 243 41.90 -19.38 18.81
N GLY A 244 43.11 -19.86 19.08
CA GLY A 244 43.44 -21.28 19.06
C GLY A 244 43.92 -21.81 20.43
N VAL A 245 43.54 -23.02 20.77
CA VAL A 245 44.13 -23.79 21.86
C VAL A 245 44.87 -24.96 21.21
N ILE A 246 46.16 -25.07 21.51
CA ILE A 246 47.07 -25.99 20.82
C ILE A 246 47.73 -26.87 21.88
N ALA A 247 47.68 -28.19 21.66
CA ALA A 247 48.46 -29.17 22.42
C ALA A 247 49.51 -29.76 21.45
N ARG A 248 50.80 -29.71 21.84
CA ARG A 248 51.94 -30.20 21.05
C ARG A 248 52.71 -31.22 21.86
N GLN A 249 53.08 -32.30 21.21
CA GLN A 249 53.98 -33.35 21.76
C GLN A 249 55.22 -33.44 20.89
N LEU A 250 56.37 -33.25 21.53
CA LEU A 250 57.67 -33.49 20.94
C LEU A 250 58.18 -34.82 21.44
N ARG A 251 58.64 -35.73 20.54
CA ARG A 251 59.28 -37.01 20.86
C ARG A 251 60.67 -37.03 20.25
N GLY A 252 61.69 -37.04 21.10
CA GLY A 252 63.04 -37.02 20.66
C GLY A 252 63.97 -37.87 21.58
N PRO A 253 65.28 -37.99 21.22
CA PRO A 253 66.25 -38.82 22.00
C PRO A 253 66.46 -38.29 23.42
N ALA A 254 66.20 -37.02 23.69
CA ALA A 254 66.32 -36.43 25.02
C ALA A 254 65.06 -36.61 25.90
N GLY A 255 63.98 -37.26 25.37
CA GLY A 255 62.71 -37.49 26.06
C GLY A 255 61.51 -36.95 25.30
N ASN A 256 60.31 -37.14 25.91
CA ASN A 256 59.06 -36.62 25.41
C ASN A 256 58.69 -35.35 26.16
N GLU A 257 58.29 -34.30 25.43
CA GLU A 257 57.82 -33.04 26.00
C GLU A 257 56.39 -32.79 25.52
N ASN A 258 55.50 -32.42 26.43
CA ASN A 258 54.13 -32.03 26.15
C ASN A 258 53.96 -30.53 26.41
N LEU A 259 53.53 -29.80 25.43
CA LEU A 259 53.33 -28.33 25.48
C LEU A 259 51.83 -28.03 25.28
N LEU A 260 51.33 -27.08 26.07
CA LEU A 260 49.99 -26.52 25.88
C LEU A 260 50.16 -25.02 25.61
N GLY A 261 49.53 -24.54 24.55
CA GLY A 261 49.64 -23.16 24.14
C GLY A 261 48.31 -22.55 23.73
N VAL A 262 48.25 -21.24 23.74
CA VAL A 262 47.16 -20.44 23.17
C VAL A 262 47.73 -19.62 22.04
N SER A 263 47.02 -19.59 20.91
CA SER A 263 47.39 -18.75 19.76
C SER A 263 46.29 -17.74 19.49
N ILE A 264 46.70 -16.52 19.14
CA ILE A 264 45.76 -15.50 18.67
C ILE A 264 46.31 -15.04 17.32
N ASN A 265 45.51 -15.19 16.30
CA ASN A 265 45.81 -14.68 14.95
C ASN A 265 44.87 -13.48 14.67
N ILE A 266 45.47 -12.29 14.55
CA ILE A 266 44.79 -11.05 14.25
C ILE A 266 45.23 -10.63 12.83
N PRO A 267 44.32 -10.62 11.84
CA PRO A 267 44.64 -10.18 10.49
C PRO A 267 45.00 -8.70 10.51
N LEU A 268 46.16 -8.37 9.92
CA LEU A 268 46.58 -6.98 9.74
C LEU A 268 46.09 -6.51 8.36
N PRO A 269 45.43 -5.33 8.27
CA PRO A 269 44.96 -4.80 6.98
C PRO A 269 46.19 -4.26 6.20
N MET A 270 46.87 -5.12 5.48
CA MET A 270 48.01 -4.77 4.67
C MET A 270 47.72 -4.69 3.16
N GLY A 271 46.45 -4.73 2.77
CA GLY A 271 46.02 -4.73 1.37
C GLY A 271 44.98 -3.67 1.06
N GLU A 272 44.69 -3.46 -0.22
CA GLU A 272 43.53 -2.67 -0.66
C GLU A 272 42.27 -3.36 -0.20
N GLY A 273 41.34 -2.61 0.45
CA GLY A 273 40.14 -3.16 1.12
C GLY A 273 39.23 -3.94 0.20
N ASN A 274 38.75 -3.36 -0.89
CA ASN A 274 37.82 -3.98 -1.82
C ASN A 274 38.43 -4.25 -3.19
N SER A 275 38.07 -5.36 -3.82
CA SER A 275 38.47 -5.62 -5.20
C SER A 275 37.85 -4.61 -6.17
N ALA A 276 38.55 -4.27 -7.25
CA ALA A 276 38.05 -3.37 -8.30
C ALA A 276 36.69 -3.84 -8.86
N ASN A 277 36.47 -5.16 -8.96
CA ASN A 277 35.21 -5.75 -9.42
C ASN A 277 34.07 -5.51 -8.43
N ASN A 278 34.31 -5.65 -7.13
CA ASN A 278 33.28 -5.38 -6.11
C ASN A 278 32.88 -3.92 -6.13
N TYR A 279 33.84 -3.01 -6.26
CA TYR A 279 33.57 -1.58 -6.36
C TYR A 279 32.81 -1.22 -7.63
N ALA A 280 33.19 -1.77 -8.79
CA ALA A 280 32.49 -1.55 -10.05
C ALA A 280 31.05 -2.04 -10.00
N SER A 281 30.81 -3.24 -9.46
CA SER A 281 29.47 -3.78 -9.28
C SER A 281 28.62 -2.93 -8.32
N TRP A 282 29.18 -2.55 -7.17
CA TRP A 282 28.53 -1.66 -6.23
C TRP A 282 28.14 -0.33 -6.88
N LYS A 283 29.08 0.29 -7.61
CA LYS A 283 28.82 1.58 -8.28
C LYS A 283 27.67 1.46 -9.27
N ALA A 284 27.68 0.45 -10.14
CA ALA A 284 26.62 0.23 -11.12
C ALA A 284 25.24 0.09 -10.45
N THR A 285 25.13 -0.74 -9.40
CA THR A 285 23.88 -0.94 -8.67
C THR A 285 23.45 0.34 -7.93
N ARG A 286 24.40 1.08 -7.37
CA ARG A 286 24.09 2.34 -6.68
C ARG A 286 23.60 3.42 -7.64
N ASP A 287 24.20 3.53 -8.82
CA ASP A 287 23.78 4.47 -9.86
C ASP A 287 22.36 4.13 -10.34
N GLU A 288 22.06 2.85 -10.58
CA GLU A 288 20.71 2.35 -10.93
C GLU A 288 19.68 2.69 -9.84
N LEU A 289 19.98 2.45 -8.56
CA LEU A 289 19.07 2.80 -7.47
C LEU A 289 18.89 4.32 -7.31
N THR A 290 19.90 5.12 -7.62
CA THR A 290 19.82 6.58 -7.58
C THR A 290 18.89 7.09 -8.68
N GLU A 291 19.01 6.54 -9.89
CA GLU A 291 18.11 6.84 -11.01
C GLU A 291 16.67 6.43 -10.67
N ALA A 292 16.46 5.21 -10.17
CA ALA A 292 15.15 4.72 -9.76
C ALA A 292 14.52 5.58 -8.64
N LEU A 293 15.34 6.12 -7.70
CA LEU A 293 14.86 7.03 -6.65
C LEU A 293 14.37 8.35 -7.26
N ALA A 294 15.15 8.94 -8.17
CA ALA A 294 14.79 10.19 -8.84
C ALA A 294 13.53 10.04 -9.71
N GLU A 295 13.44 8.95 -10.46
CA GLU A 295 12.28 8.62 -11.29
C GLU A 295 11.03 8.41 -10.41
N THR A 296 11.14 7.63 -9.34
CA THR A 296 10.02 7.36 -8.43
C THR A 296 9.54 8.64 -7.75
N TYR A 297 10.46 9.50 -7.29
CA TYR A 297 10.11 10.79 -6.70
C TYR A 297 9.36 11.68 -7.69
N THR A 298 9.89 11.84 -8.90
CA THR A 298 9.26 12.65 -9.95
C THR A 298 7.87 12.13 -10.32
N ARG A 299 7.73 10.80 -10.46
CA ARG A 299 6.45 10.16 -10.74
C ARG A 299 5.41 10.41 -9.65
N LEU A 300 5.79 10.19 -8.39
CA LEU A 300 4.89 10.41 -7.25
C LEU A 300 4.51 11.88 -7.11
N GLN A 301 5.46 12.79 -7.31
CA GLN A 301 5.20 14.25 -7.27
C GLN A 301 4.24 14.68 -8.38
N THR A 302 4.43 14.19 -9.60
CA THR A 302 3.51 14.46 -10.71
C THR A 302 2.11 13.92 -10.41
N GLN A 303 2.00 12.66 -9.98
CA GLN A 303 0.72 12.06 -9.61
C GLN A 303 0.02 12.83 -8.49
N LEU A 304 0.76 13.30 -7.48
CA LEU A 304 0.21 14.10 -6.39
C LEU A 304 -0.33 15.44 -6.88
N ASN A 305 0.43 16.14 -7.74
CA ASN A 305 0.01 17.41 -8.32
C ASN A 305 -1.25 17.24 -9.18
N ASP A 306 -1.29 16.22 -10.03
CA ASP A 306 -2.45 15.93 -10.87
C ASP A 306 -3.69 15.61 -10.00
N ALA A 307 -3.52 14.83 -8.94
CA ALA A 307 -4.61 14.51 -8.02
C ALA A 307 -5.12 15.73 -7.26
N LEU A 308 -4.23 16.65 -6.84
CA LEU A 308 -4.61 17.91 -6.21
C LEU A 308 -5.35 18.85 -7.18
N GLN A 309 -4.90 18.95 -8.42
CA GLN A 309 -5.62 19.70 -9.46
C GLN A 309 -7.01 19.13 -9.68
N GLN A 310 -7.16 17.80 -9.68
CA GLN A 310 -8.47 17.15 -9.79
C GLN A 310 -9.38 17.47 -8.59
N VAL A 311 -8.87 17.54 -7.36
CA VAL A 311 -9.64 17.96 -6.17
C VAL A 311 -10.12 19.40 -6.33
N ASN A 312 -9.25 20.30 -6.77
CA ASN A 312 -9.60 21.71 -6.99
C ASN A 312 -10.68 21.85 -8.07
N TYR A 313 -10.49 21.21 -9.22
CA TYR A 313 -11.48 21.20 -10.29
C TYR A 313 -12.85 20.68 -9.82
N LEU A 314 -12.88 19.54 -9.10
CA LEU A 314 -14.13 18.97 -8.60
C LEU A 314 -14.77 19.85 -7.51
N THR A 315 -13.99 20.61 -6.78
CA THR A 315 -14.52 21.59 -5.81
C THR A 315 -15.23 22.73 -6.51
N GLU A 316 -14.59 23.34 -7.52
CA GLU A 316 -15.20 24.40 -8.34
C GLU A 316 -16.44 23.87 -9.10
N ALA A 317 -16.33 22.68 -9.71
CA ALA A 317 -17.45 22.06 -10.40
C ALA A 317 -18.64 21.77 -9.45
N THR A 318 -18.37 21.40 -8.19
CA THR A 318 -19.42 21.18 -7.19
C THR A 318 -20.13 22.49 -6.86
N ASN A 319 -19.37 23.60 -6.62
CA ASN A 319 -19.93 24.90 -6.33
C ASN A 319 -20.78 25.41 -7.49
N ASN A 320 -20.31 25.28 -8.74
CA ASN A 320 -21.07 25.68 -9.93
C ASN A 320 -22.35 24.83 -10.10
N LEU A 321 -22.31 23.53 -9.80
CA LEU A 321 -23.48 22.68 -9.87
C LEU A 321 -24.50 23.00 -8.76
N GLU A 322 -24.05 23.41 -7.58
CA GLU A 322 -24.91 23.87 -6.49
C GLU A 322 -25.67 25.13 -6.91
N GLU A 323 -24.98 26.12 -7.46
CA GLU A 323 -25.59 27.33 -8.00
C GLU A 323 -26.59 27.02 -9.13
N GLN A 324 -26.23 26.15 -10.08
CA GLN A 324 -27.14 25.71 -11.13
C GLN A 324 -28.39 25.01 -10.58
N VAL A 325 -28.29 24.21 -9.53
CA VAL A 325 -29.43 23.58 -8.88
C VAL A 325 -30.33 24.62 -8.23
N GLU A 326 -29.78 25.65 -7.56
CA GLU A 326 -30.52 26.75 -6.96
C GLU A 326 -31.27 27.56 -8.02
N LEU A 327 -30.60 27.96 -9.08
CA LEU A 327 -31.23 28.67 -10.21
C LEU A 327 -32.33 27.84 -10.88
N GLY A 328 -32.11 26.53 -11.02
CA GLY A 328 -33.11 25.60 -11.54
C GLY A 328 -34.37 25.49 -10.66
N VAL A 329 -34.24 25.61 -9.34
CA VAL A 329 -35.41 25.70 -8.43
C VAL A 329 -36.14 27.02 -8.65
N GLU A 330 -35.46 28.14 -8.68
CA GLU A 330 -36.05 29.44 -8.91
C GLU A 330 -36.79 29.51 -10.24
N ILE A 331 -36.20 28.99 -11.32
CA ILE A 331 -36.85 28.89 -12.63
C ILE A 331 -38.16 28.08 -12.52
N THR A 332 -38.13 26.96 -11.82
CA THR A 332 -39.31 26.10 -11.64
C THR A 332 -40.41 26.79 -10.88
N ASP A 333 -40.08 27.54 -9.82
CA ASP A 333 -41.02 28.30 -9.00
C ASP A 333 -41.65 29.46 -9.79
N LEU A 334 -40.87 30.20 -10.59
CA LEU A 334 -41.38 31.24 -11.49
C LEU A 334 -42.36 30.67 -12.53
N TYR A 335 -42.07 29.46 -13.06
CA TYR A 335 -42.99 28.78 -13.97
C TYR A 335 -44.33 28.43 -13.30
N GLN A 336 -44.30 28.01 -12.05
CA GLN A 336 -45.55 27.70 -11.30
C GLN A 336 -46.37 28.95 -11.04
N GLN A 337 -45.73 30.10 -10.81
CA GLN A 337 -46.39 31.38 -10.55
C GLN A 337 -46.99 32.02 -11.83
N GLN A 338 -46.27 31.89 -12.96
CA GLN A 338 -46.65 32.51 -14.23
C GLN A 338 -47.44 31.59 -15.16
N GLY A 339 -47.94 30.50 -14.69
CA GLY A 339 -48.51 29.26 -15.22
C GLY A 339 -49.33 29.24 -16.50
N SER A 340 -49.58 30.39 -17.18
CA SER A 340 -50.40 30.42 -18.40
C SER A 340 -49.66 30.94 -19.68
N VAL A 341 -48.48 31.49 -19.54
CA VAL A 341 -47.81 32.19 -20.64
C VAL A 341 -46.79 31.37 -21.40
N LEU A 342 -46.22 30.33 -20.76
CA LEU A 342 -45.15 29.52 -21.35
C LEU A 342 -45.62 28.14 -21.75
N PRO A 343 -45.08 27.54 -22.84
CA PRO A 343 -45.45 26.21 -23.28
C PRO A 343 -45.18 25.16 -22.20
N LYS A 344 -46.16 24.30 -21.89
CA LYS A 344 -46.04 23.21 -20.90
C LYS A 344 -44.92 22.21 -21.24
N THR A 345 -44.58 22.08 -22.52
CA THR A 345 -43.41 21.30 -23.00
C THR A 345 -42.09 21.78 -22.39
N PHE A 346 -41.85 23.12 -22.41
CA PHE A 346 -40.64 23.69 -21.85
C PHE A 346 -40.55 23.46 -20.32
N TRP A 347 -41.67 23.63 -19.62
CA TRP A 347 -41.76 23.32 -18.18
C TRP A 347 -41.34 21.88 -17.89
N LEU A 348 -41.84 20.89 -18.68
CA LEU A 348 -41.51 19.49 -18.51
C LEU A 348 -40.02 19.22 -18.76
N GLU A 349 -39.43 19.84 -19.80
CA GLU A 349 -37.99 19.71 -20.10
C GLU A 349 -37.14 20.28 -18.97
N GLN A 350 -37.51 21.40 -18.39
CA GLN A 350 -36.81 21.99 -17.25
C GLN A 350 -36.88 21.13 -16.00
N LEU A 351 -38.01 20.51 -15.71
CA LEU A 351 -38.17 19.63 -14.59
C LEU A 351 -37.30 18.36 -14.73
N ILE A 352 -37.21 17.78 -15.92
CA ILE A 352 -36.36 16.63 -16.21
C ILE A 352 -34.89 17.02 -16.03
N ALA A 353 -34.47 18.13 -16.64
CA ALA A 353 -33.10 18.64 -16.54
C ALA A 353 -32.68 18.92 -15.08
N GLN A 354 -33.59 19.45 -14.26
CA GLN A 354 -33.33 19.69 -12.84
C GLN A 354 -33.09 18.39 -12.05
N GLN A 355 -33.83 17.32 -12.35
CA GLN A 355 -33.60 16.02 -11.69
C GLN A 355 -32.24 15.42 -12.08
N GLU A 356 -31.85 15.55 -13.33
CA GLU A 356 -30.53 15.12 -13.81
C GLU A 356 -29.39 15.93 -13.17
N LEU A 357 -29.60 17.22 -13.01
CA LEU A 357 -28.63 18.12 -12.36
C LEU A 357 -28.45 17.76 -10.88
N LYS A 358 -29.51 17.47 -10.14
CA LYS A 358 -29.45 16.99 -8.74
C LYS A 358 -28.71 15.69 -8.60
N LEU A 359 -28.93 14.73 -9.51
CA LEU A 359 -28.18 13.48 -9.54
C LEU A 359 -26.69 13.74 -9.84
N THR A 360 -26.40 14.58 -10.84
CA THR A 360 -25.04 14.96 -11.21
C THR A 360 -24.30 15.61 -10.04
N LEU A 361 -24.94 16.53 -9.32
CA LEU A 361 -24.37 17.17 -8.12
C LEU A 361 -24.03 16.13 -7.05
N SER A 362 -24.95 15.20 -6.78
CA SER A 362 -24.71 14.14 -5.77
C SER A 362 -23.52 13.27 -6.13
N LEU A 363 -23.40 12.87 -7.38
CA LEU A 363 -22.26 12.09 -7.88
C LEU A 363 -20.95 12.90 -7.89
N ASN A 364 -21.01 14.21 -8.21
CA ASN A 364 -19.84 15.06 -8.20
C ASN A 364 -19.26 15.28 -6.79
N ARG A 365 -20.11 15.41 -5.77
CA ARG A 365 -19.70 15.43 -4.36
C ARG A 365 -18.96 14.15 -3.97
N LEU A 366 -19.42 12.98 -4.41
CA LEU A 366 -18.71 11.73 -4.20
C LEU A 366 -17.39 11.65 -4.95
N ARG A 367 -17.33 12.13 -6.21
CA ARG A 367 -16.08 12.20 -6.97
C ARG A 367 -15.03 13.07 -6.29
N ARG A 368 -15.44 14.20 -5.71
CA ARG A 368 -14.55 15.06 -4.92
C ARG A 368 -14.00 14.33 -3.71
N ALA A 369 -14.84 13.60 -2.97
CA ALA A 369 -14.42 12.82 -1.82
C ALA A 369 -13.47 11.65 -2.22
N GLU A 370 -13.74 10.98 -3.34
CA GLU A 370 -12.84 9.99 -3.92
C GLU A 370 -11.49 10.59 -4.31
N ALA A 371 -11.49 11.79 -4.93
CA ALA A 371 -10.26 12.46 -5.31
C ALA A 371 -9.38 12.79 -4.10
N ILE A 372 -9.97 13.23 -2.98
CA ILE A 372 -9.26 13.41 -1.70
C ILE A 372 -8.66 12.09 -1.22
N SER A 373 -9.42 11.01 -1.27
CA SER A 373 -8.94 9.66 -0.91
C SER A 373 -7.76 9.21 -1.79
N LYS A 374 -7.77 9.56 -3.10
CA LYS A 374 -6.66 9.31 -4.03
C LYS A 374 -5.41 10.12 -3.68
N VAL A 375 -5.56 11.41 -3.32
CA VAL A 375 -4.44 12.23 -2.85
C VAL A 375 -3.80 11.58 -1.63
N ASN A 376 -4.58 11.16 -0.65
CA ASN A 376 -4.09 10.47 0.54
C ASN A 376 -3.34 9.18 0.19
N GLN A 377 -3.86 8.39 -0.75
CA GLN A 377 -3.20 7.16 -1.21
C GLN A 377 -1.85 7.43 -1.87
N ILE A 378 -1.77 8.43 -2.76
CA ILE A 378 -0.54 8.82 -3.46
C ILE A 378 0.49 9.40 -2.49
N ALA A 379 0.03 10.11 -1.46
CA ALA A 379 0.89 10.63 -0.39
C ALA A 379 1.37 9.54 0.61
N GLY A 380 1.00 8.27 0.41
CA GLY A 380 1.43 7.18 1.27
C GLY A 380 0.63 7.04 2.57
N VAL A 381 -0.55 7.65 2.67
CA VAL A 381 -1.43 7.56 3.85
C VAL A 381 -2.25 6.28 3.81
N THR A 382 -2.12 5.45 4.83
CA THR A 382 -2.93 4.23 5.02
C THR A 382 -4.29 4.57 5.66
N LEU A 383 -5.28 3.69 5.44
CA LEU A 383 -6.60 3.74 6.10
C LEU A 383 -6.52 3.30 7.56
#